data_589a9e45aa677616251e9722a434343d
#
_entry.id   589a9e45aa677616251e9722a434343d
#
_cell.length_a   1.000
_cell.length_b   1.000
_cell.length_c   1.000
_cell.angle_alpha   90.00
_cell.angle_beta   90.00
_cell.angle_gamma   90.00
#
_symmetry.space_group_name_H-M   'P 1'
#
loop_
_entity.id
_entity.type
_entity.pdbx_description
1 polymer ?
#
loop_
_entity_poly.entity_id
_entity_poly.type
_entity_poly.pdbx_seq_one_letter_code
_entity_poly.pdbx_strand_id
1 'polypeptide(L)'
;NKRAGKSSEKLQIEKLDEKFAAQVADLTKQLVNKLYTLLQGKTTTGITDYFGVELYPAGTKFTQKLLDELSRKVTDEKSGVAMGYLNLGTCKWTGDSHLDALVEKTINNYTIEWKKADAAIKREKYNLTNGDELPQTGVIQMAKVYIAKKRKLKVGDKMAGRHGNKGIVARVVRDEDMPFLEDGTIVDICLNPLGVPSRMNLGQIYETVLGWAGKELGLKFATPIFDGASLDQINEYTAKAGIPRSGRTYLYDGGTGEKFDQPATVGVIYMLKLGHMIDDKMHARSIGPYSLITQQPLGGKAQFGGQRFGEMEVWALEGFGAAN
;
A
#
# COMPACT_ATOMS: atom_id res chain seq x y z
N ASN A 1 19.34 -2.67 42.51
CA ASN A 1 19.41 -3.44 41.25
C ASN A 1 19.19 -2.66 39.98
N LYS A 2 18.52 -1.48 40.00
CA LYS A 2 18.39 -0.61 38.78
C LYS A 2 19.68 0.07 38.31
N ARG A 3 20.70 0.20 39.17
CA ARG A 3 21.98 0.84 38.78
C ARG A 3 22.99 -0.11 38.11
N ALA A 4 22.96 -1.38 38.40
CA ALA A 4 23.84 -2.37 37.75
C ALA A 4 23.41 -2.72 36.34
N GLY A 5 22.11 -2.75 36.03
CA GLY A 5 21.58 -2.97 34.67
C GLY A 5 21.95 -1.87 33.66
N LYS A 6 21.87 -0.60 34.07
CA LYS A 6 22.22 0.54 33.20
C LYS A 6 23.71 0.58 32.81
N SER A 7 24.63 0.03 33.60
CA SER A 7 26.04 -0.05 33.22
C SER A 7 26.28 -1.14 32.18
N SER A 8 25.62 -2.28 32.28
CA SER A 8 25.69 -3.37 31.29
C SER A 8 25.06 -2.99 29.95
N GLU A 9 23.91 -2.31 29.99
CA GLU A 9 23.22 -1.79 28.79
C GLU A 9 24.09 -0.77 28.03
N LYS A 10 24.73 0.16 28.73
CA LYS A 10 25.65 1.12 28.10
C LYS A 10 26.80 0.43 27.40
N LEU A 11 27.41 -0.56 28.02
CA LEU A 11 28.53 -1.31 27.45
C LEU A 11 28.10 -2.12 26.20
N GLN A 12 26.87 -2.61 26.19
CA GLN A 12 26.31 -3.29 25.02
C GLN A 12 26.02 -2.31 23.89
N ILE A 13 25.52 -1.11 24.19
CA ILE A 13 25.29 -0.05 23.21
C ILE A 13 26.62 0.41 22.60
N GLU A 14 27.67 0.62 23.40
CA GLU A 14 29.00 0.96 22.91
C GLU A 14 29.56 -0.10 21.96
N LYS A 15 29.43 -1.39 22.29
CA LYS A 15 29.82 -2.47 21.37
C LYS A 15 29.05 -2.51 20.07
N LEU A 16 27.76 -2.14 20.10
CA LEU A 16 26.94 -2.01 18.89
C LEU A 16 27.41 -0.81 18.04
N ASP A 17 27.74 0.30 18.70
CA ASP A 17 28.28 1.48 18.01
C ASP A 17 29.62 1.20 17.33
N GLU A 18 30.51 0.47 18.00
CA GLU A 18 31.78 0.01 17.42
C GLU A 18 31.56 -0.91 16.20
N LYS A 19 30.64 -1.87 16.29
CA LYS A 19 30.28 -2.74 15.16
C LYS A 19 29.73 -1.95 13.98
N PHE A 20 28.86 -0.98 14.26
CA PHE A 20 28.31 -0.11 13.20
C PHE A 20 29.39 0.74 12.56
N ALA A 21 30.25 1.36 13.35
CA ALA A 21 31.38 2.14 12.85
C ALA A 21 32.28 1.28 11.94
N ALA A 22 32.56 0.05 12.32
CA ALA A 22 33.35 -0.88 11.50
C ALA A 22 32.63 -1.23 10.18
N GLN A 23 31.32 -1.50 10.23
CA GLN A 23 30.51 -1.76 9.02
C GLN A 23 30.48 -0.54 8.07
N VAL A 24 30.26 0.65 8.62
CA VAL A 24 30.25 1.90 7.83
C VAL A 24 31.63 2.16 7.20
N ALA A 25 32.72 1.93 7.94
CA ALA A 25 34.04 2.06 7.41
C ALA A 25 34.32 1.10 6.26
N ASP A 26 33.87 -0.16 6.35
CA ASP A 26 34.02 -1.13 5.26
C ASP A 26 33.18 -0.75 4.05
N LEU A 27 31.92 -0.36 4.22
CA LEU A 27 31.05 0.14 3.15
C LEU A 27 31.65 1.36 2.45
N THR A 28 32.18 2.31 3.21
CA THR A 28 32.86 3.52 2.68
C THR A 28 34.09 3.15 1.88
N LYS A 29 34.91 2.22 2.35
CA LYS A 29 36.06 1.71 1.63
C LYS A 29 35.67 1.04 0.32
N GLN A 30 34.62 0.23 0.31
CA GLN A 30 34.09 -0.38 -0.91
C GLN A 30 33.58 0.67 -1.90
N LEU A 31 32.90 1.72 -1.43
CA LEU A 31 32.44 2.84 -2.24
C LEU A 31 33.62 3.55 -2.90
N VAL A 32 34.62 3.96 -2.10
CA VAL A 32 35.80 4.66 -2.59
C VAL A 32 36.55 3.83 -3.65
N ASN A 33 36.73 2.53 -3.42
CA ASN A 33 37.39 1.65 -4.38
C ASN A 33 36.58 1.54 -5.70
N LYS A 34 35.26 1.40 -5.64
CA LYS A 34 34.40 1.36 -6.83
C LYS A 34 34.41 2.67 -7.59
N LEU A 35 34.32 3.81 -6.89
CA LEU A 35 34.41 5.14 -7.52
C LEU A 35 35.78 5.36 -8.15
N TYR A 36 36.87 4.95 -7.50
CA TYR A 36 38.19 5.03 -8.05
C TYR A 36 38.33 4.21 -9.34
N THR A 37 37.85 3.01 -9.37
CA THR A 37 37.84 2.14 -10.58
C THR A 37 37.09 2.79 -11.74
N LEU A 38 35.97 3.48 -11.49
CA LEU A 38 35.19 4.16 -12.51
C LEU A 38 35.83 5.47 -13.00
N LEU A 39 36.47 6.20 -12.10
CA LEU A 39 36.96 7.57 -12.36
C LEU A 39 38.49 7.65 -12.59
N GLN A 40 39.19 6.52 -12.58
CA GLN A 40 40.64 6.47 -12.79
C GLN A 40 41.02 7.09 -14.15
N GLY A 41 41.96 8.06 -14.11
CA GLY A 41 42.43 8.74 -15.32
C GLY A 41 41.53 9.84 -15.85
N LYS A 42 40.41 10.13 -15.20
CA LYS A 42 39.51 11.23 -15.54
C LYS A 42 39.77 12.46 -14.67
N THR A 43 39.30 13.63 -15.14
CA THR A 43 39.32 14.89 -14.43
C THR A 43 37.90 15.33 -14.10
N THR A 44 37.72 16.01 -12.97
CA THR A 44 36.41 16.54 -12.56
C THR A 44 36.04 17.80 -13.33
N THR A 45 34.77 18.01 -13.57
CA THR A 45 34.21 19.26 -14.10
C THR A 45 33.86 20.28 -13.01
N GLY A 46 34.11 19.93 -11.74
CA GLY A 46 33.76 20.70 -10.55
C GLY A 46 32.76 19.94 -9.67
N ILE A 47 33.14 19.74 -8.41
CA ILE A 47 32.25 19.06 -7.44
C ILE A 47 31.75 20.09 -6.46
N THR A 48 30.44 20.27 -6.39
CA THR A 48 29.77 21.18 -5.47
C THR A 48 28.95 20.39 -4.44
N ASP A 49 28.80 20.99 -3.25
CA ASP A 49 27.87 20.46 -2.25
C ASP A 49 26.41 20.87 -2.54
N TYR A 50 25.50 20.42 -1.67
CA TYR A 50 24.07 20.75 -1.78
C TYR A 50 23.79 22.27 -1.69
N PHE A 51 24.69 23.03 -1.05
CA PHE A 51 24.55 24.47 -0.87
C PHE A 51 25.23 25.28 -2.00
N GLY A 52 25.82 24.59 -2.99
CA GLY A 52 26.50 25.23 -4.12
C GLY A 52 27.94 25.64 -3.83
N VAL A 53 28.51 25.24 -2.68
CA VAL A 53 29.92 25.49 -2.36
C VAL A 53 30.80 24.53 -3.15
N GLU A 54 31.77 25.06 -3.87
CA GLU A 54 32.71 24.27 -4.66
C GLU A 54 33.70 23.54 -3.72
N LEU A 55 33.60 22.19 -3.73
CA LEU A 55 34.48 21.33 -2.95
C LEU A 55 35.80 21.07 -3.66
N TYR A 56 35.75 20.86 -4.97
CA TYR A 56 36.93 20.67 -5.82
C TYR A 56 36.74 21.39 -7.16
N PRO A 57 37.75 22.18 -7.64
CA PRO A 57 37.65 22.91 -8.88
C PRO A 57 37.74 22.00 -10.11
N ALA A 58 37.19 22.49 -11.24
CA ALA A 58 37.27 21.82 -12.51
C ALA A 58 38.73 21.55 -12.92
N GLY A 59 38.97 20.38 -13.55
CA GLY A 59 40.30 19.96 -13.98
C GLY A 59 41.09 19.16 -12.94
N THR A 60 40.60 18.99 -11.72
CA THR A 60 41.27 18.17 -10.69
C THR A 60 41.20 16.69 -11.07
N LYS A 61 42.33 15.98 -11.00
CA LYS A 61 42.41 14.55 -11.28
C LYS A 61 41.84 13.71 -10.13
N PHE A 62 41.04 12.72 -10.42
CA PHE A 62 40.54 11.77 -9.44
C PHE A 62 41.67 10.87 -8.94
N THR A 63 42.01 10.98 -7.68
CA THR A 63 42.94 10.10 -6.97
C THR A 63 42.21 9.40 -5.82
N GLN A 64 42.73 8.26 -5.39
CA GLN A 64 42.12 7.53 -4.27
C GLN A 64 42.10 8.37 -3.00
N LYS A 65 43.16 9.18 -2.78
CA LYS A 65 43.22 10.11 -1.63
C LYS A 65 42.13 11.18 -1.69
N LEU A 66 41.87 11.75 -2.87
CA LEU A 66 40.79 12.74 -3.07
C LEU A 66 39.41 12.14 -2.77
N LEU A 67 39.14 10.93 -3.25
CA LEU A 67 37.88 10.24 -2.98
C LEU A 67 37.72 9.86 -1.51
N ASP A 68 38.79 9.47 -0.84
CA ASP A 68 38.81 9.18 0.59
C ASP A 68 38.59 10.47 1.43
N GLU A 69 39.21 11.57 1.05
CA GLU A 69 38.98 12.90 1.67
C GLU A 69 37.55 13.39 1.41
N LEU A 70 37.04 13.21 0.20
CA LEU A 70 35.65 13.54 -0.15
C LEU A 70 34.68 12.74 0.71
N SER A 71 34.89 11.44 0.87
CA SER A 71 34.08 10.60 1.71
C SER A 71 34.12 11.04 3.18
N ARG A 72 35.22 11.55 3.68
CA ARG A 72 35.36 12.05 5.06
C ARG A 72 34.80 13.46 5.26
N LYS A 73 35.00 14.37 4.29
CA LYS A 73 34.49 15.75 4.38
C LYS A 73 32.96 15.83 4.31
N VAL A 74 32.35 14.87 3.67
CA VAL A 74 30.88 14.80 3.48
C VAL A 74 30.18 13.95 4.58
N THR A 75 30.97 13.36 5.48
CA THR A 75 30.45 12.70 6.69
C THR A 75 30.26 13.76 7.76
N ASP A 76 29.00 14.15 8.00
CA ASP A 76 28.68 14.81 9.27
C ASP A 76 28.83 13.73 10.38
N GLU A 77 29.72 13.97 11.36
CA GLU A 77 29.98 13.05 12.47
C GLU A 77 28.71 12.65 13.25
N LYS A 78 27.64 13.47 13.15
CA LYS A 78 26.35 13.22 13.82
C LYS A 78 25.34 12.44 12.98
N SER A 79 25.36 12.59 11.67
CA SER A 79 24.39 11.94 10.77
C SER A 79 24.93 10.67 10.09
N GLY A 80 26.23 10.49 10.05
CA GLY A 80 26.88 9.30 9.48
C GLY A 80 26.64 9.07 7.98
N VAL A 81 26.00 10.02 7.27
CA VAL A 81 25.68 9.88 5.85
C VAL A 81 26.83 10.42 5.02
N ALA A 82 27.79 9.57 4.70
CA ALA A 82 28.81 9.90 3.70
C ALA A 82 28.14 10.23 2.35
N MET A 83 28.56 11.33 1.75
CA MET A 83 28.10 11.81 0.44
C MET A 83 26.61 12.22 0.31
N GLY A 84 25.84 12.26 1.39
CA GLY A 84 24.45 12.72 1.36
C GLY A 84 24.27 14.21 1.07
N TYR A 85 25.35 15.00 1.23
CA TYR A 85 25.35 16.45 0.94
C TYR A 85 25.81 16.78 -0.48
N LEU A 86 26.24 15.80 -1.27
CA LEU A 86 26.57 16.05 -2.67
C LEU A 86 25.28 16.26 -3.47
N ASN A 87 25.25 17.32 -4.26
CA ASN A 87 24.16 17.59 -5.16
C ASN A 87 24.23 16.65 -6.37
N LEU A 88 23.78 15.40 -6.18
CA LEU A 88 23.85 14.34 -7.19
C LEU A 88 23.06 14.64 -8.45
N GLY A 89 22.01 15.47 -8.35
CA GLY A 89 21.15 15.82 -9.49
C GLY A 89 21.75 16.86 -10.43
N THR A 90 22.68 17.67 -9.94
CA THR A 90 23.31 18.76 -10.72
C THR A 90 24.83 18.61 -10.86
N CYS A 91 25.45 17.75 -10.08
CA CYS A 91 26.90 17.57 -10.08
C CYS A 91 27.33 16.66 -11.24
N LYS A 92 27.87 17.26 -12.29
CA LYS A 92 28.51 16.52 -13.37
C LYS A 92 29.95 16.20 -12.96
N TRP A 93 30.21 14.97 -12.57
CA TRP A 93 31.51 14.55 -12.09
C TRP A 93 32.60 14.61 -13.17
N THR A 94 32.26 14.09 -14.38
CA THR A 94 33.22 13.95 -15.50
C THR A 94 32.77 14.65 -16.75
N GLY A 95 31.50 15.12 -16.83
CA GLY A 95 30.92 15.66 -18.06
C GLY A 95 30.50 14.58 -19.08
N ASP A 96 30.76 13.31 -18.79
CA ASP A 96 30.28 12.16 -19.57
C ASP A 96 29.01 11.62 -18.90
N SER A 97 27.89 11.76 -19.59
CA SER A 97 26.57 11.39 -19.04
C SER A 97 26.44 9.92 -18.62
N HIS A 98 27.15 9.02 -19.32
CA HIS A 98 27.11 7.59 -19.01
C HIS A 98 27.92 7.28 -17.73
N LEU A 99 29.08 7.87 -17.57
CA LEU A 99 29.93 7.71 -16.36
C LEU A 99 29.28 8.39 -15.16
N ASP A 100 28.71 9.57 -15.33
CA ASP A 100 28.03 10.29 -14.26
C ASP A 100 26.81 9.50 -13.74
N ALA A 101 26.04 8.85 -14.63
CA ALA A 101 24.95 7.96 -14.24
C ALA A 101 25.43 6.70 -13.47
N LEU A 102 26.59 6.14 -13.83
CA LEU A 102 27.20 5.02 -13.10
C LEU A 102 27.68 5.43 -11.70
N VAL A 103 28.28 6.62 -11.58
CA VAL A 103 28.69 7.21 -10.31
C VAL A 103 27.47 7.43 -9.40
N GLU A 104 26.42 8.05 -9.92
CA GLU A 104 25.18 8.27 -9.20
C GLU A 104 24.56 6.94 -8.72
N LYS A 105 24.48 5.94 -9.58
CA LYS A 105 23.98 4.61 -9.21
C LYS A 105 24.82 3.97 -8.11
N THR A 106 26.14 4.12 -8.15
CA THR A 106 27.05 3.56 -7.14
C THR A 106 26.83 4.23 -5.79
N ILE A 107 26.67 5.55 -5.75
CA ILE A 107 26.41 6.32 -4.53
C ILE A 107 25.01 5.99 -3.98
N ASN A 108 24.01 5.88 -4.84
CA ASN A 108 22.65 5.51 -4.43
C ASN A 108 22.60 4.10 -3.79
N ASN A 109 23.33 3.14 -4.37
CA ASN A 109 23.45 1.80 -3.79
C ASN A 109 24.12 1.83 -2.39
N TYR A 110 25.19 2.61 -2.23
CA TYR A 110 25.82 2.81 -0.94
C TYR A 110 24.85 3.42 0.08
N THR A 111 24.09 4.44 -0.31
CA THR A 111 23.11 5.10 0.56
C THR A 111 22.02 4.14 1.01
N ILE A 112 21.58 3.23 0.15
CA ILE A 112 20.59 2.20 0.48
C ILE A 112 21.16 1.22 1.52
N GLU A 113 22.37 0.71 1.31
CA GLU A 113 23.01 -0.23 2.24
C GLU A 113 23.33 0.44 3.59
N TRP A 114 23.78 1.69 3.56
CA TRP A 114 23.96 2.47 4.78
C TRP A 114 22.67 2.65 5.57
N LYS A 115 21.56 3.03 4.90
CA LYS A 115 20.23 3.17 5.53
C LYS A 115 19.74 1.86 6.12
N LYS A 116 20.00 0.72 5.50
CA LYS A 116 19.67 -0.59 6.05
C LYS A 116 20.45 -0.89 7.33
N ALA A 117 21.77 -0.61 7.33
CA ALA A 117 22.61 -0.80 8.50
C ALA A 117 22.20 0.13 9.66
N ASP A 118 21.90 1.41 9.38
CA ASP A 118 21.42 2.38 10.38
C ASP A 118 20.08 1.98 10.99
N ALA A 119 19.13 1.53 10.15
CA ALA A 119 17.84 1.03 10.62
C ALA A 119 17.98 -0.22 11.50
N ALA A 120 18.89 -1.13 11.16
CA ALA A 120 19.16 -2.32 11.94
C ALA A 120 19.72 -1.97 13.33
N ILE A 121 20.73 -1.10 13.39
CA ILE A 121 21.32 -0.71 14.67
C ILE A 121 20.39 0.12 15.54
N LYS A 122 19.58 1.01 14.95
CA LYS A 122 18.54 1.74 15.68
C LYS A 122 17.52 0.80 16.31
N ARG A 123 17.15 -0.26 15.60
CA ARG A 123 16.25 -1.28 16.10
C ARG A 123 16.87 -2.08 17.27
N GLU A 124 18.13 -2.48 17.13
CA GLU A 124 18.85 -3.19 18.20
C GLU A 124 19.04 -2.31 19.44
N LYS A 125 19.43 -1.05 19.27
CA LYS A 125 19.51 -0.07 20.36
C LYS A 125 18.17 0.14 21.07
N TYR A 126 17.08 0.26 20.28
CA TYR A 126 15.75 0.39 20.84
C TYR A 126 15.37 -0.83 21.68
N ASN A 127 15.65 -2.05 21.18
CA ASN A 127 15.39 -3.28 21.91
C ASN A 127 16.19 -3.39 23.21
N LEU A 128 17.45 -2.93 23.23
CA LEU A 128 18.28 -2.88 24.43
C LEU A 128 17.82 -1.84 25.44
N THR A 129 17.38 -0.67 24.97
CA THR A 129 17.00 0.46 25.83
C THR A 129 15.62 0.28 26.44
N ASN A 130 14.67 -0.19 25.64
CA ASN A 130 13.27 -0.33 26.08
C ASN A 130 12.97 -1.72 26.64
N GLY A 131 13.89 -2.66 26.47
CA GLY A 131 13.70 -4.06 26.82
C GLY A 131 12.66 -4.73 25.93
N ASP A 132 12.66 -6.05 25.90
CA ASP A 132 11.50 -6.80 25.47
C ASP A 132 10.45 -6.64 26.58
N GLU A 133 9.47 -5.76 26.40
CA GLU A 133 8.29 -5.70 27.26
C GLU A 133 7.52 -7.02 27.11
N LEU A 134 7.95 -8.02 27.83
CA LEU A 134 7.21 -9.27 27.94
C LEU A 134 5.94 -8.96 28.74
N PRO A 135 4.76 -9.18 28.17
CA PRO A 135 3.49 -8.69 28.74
C PRO A 135 3.11 -9.36 30.08
N GLN A 136 3.81 -10.40 30.50
CA GLN A 136 3.54 -11.13 31.72
C GLN A 136 4.81 -11.64 32.38
N THR A 137 4.80 -11.65 33.73
CA THR A 137 5.85 -12.24 34.52
C THR A 137 5.96 -13.76 34.27
N GLY A 138 7.16 -14.26 33.96
CA GLY A 138 7.40 -15.69 33.68
C GLY A 138 7.48 -16.05 32.19
N VAL A 139 7.24 -15.11 31.27
CA VAL A 139 7.46 -15.32 29.84
C VAL A 139 8.94 -15.15 29.52
N ILE A 140 9.58 -16.19 28.99
CA ILE A 140 11.00 -16.20 28.64
C ILE A 140 11.21 -15.63 27.23
N GLN A 141 10.33 -15.98 26.28
CA GLN A 141 10.38 -15.55 24.90
C GLN A 141 8.97 -15.41 24.34
N MET A 142 8.77 -14.44 23.45
CA MET A 142 7.53 -14.24 22.74
C MET A 142 7.80 -14.29 21.23
N ALA A 143 7.11 -15.19 20.54
CA ALA A 143 7.13 -15.26 19.07
C ALA A 143 5.84 -14.67 18.50
N LYS A 144 5.97 -13.74 17.55
CA LYS A 144 4.85 -13.21 16.77
C LYS A 144 4.86 -13.89 15.41
N VAL A 145 3.85 -14.70 15.14
CA VAL A 145 3.68 -15.35 13.84
C VAL A 145 2.61 -14.61 13.06
N TYR A 146 2.98 -14.09 11.88
CA TYR A 146 2.05 -13.41 10.99
C TYR A 146 1.54 -14.42 9.96
N ILE A 147 0.24 -14.63 9.93
CA ILE A 147 -0.42 -15.55 8.99
C ILE A 147 -1.24 -14.72 8.00
N ALA A 148 -1.02 -14.93 6.72
CA ALA A 148 -1.81 -14.35 5.65
C ALA A 148 -2.73 -15.41 5.03
N LYS A 149 -4.01 -15.09 4.88
CA LYS A 149 -5.01 -15.93 4.21
C LYS A 149 -5.69 -15.15 3.11
N LYS A 150 -5.65 -15.66 1.88
CA LYS A 150 -6.41 -15.09 0.77
C LYS A 150 -7.87 -15.54 0.86
N ARG A 151 -8.78 -14.59 1.03
CA ARG A 151 -10.23 -14.84 1.06
C ARG A 151 -10.84 -14.47 -0.29
N LYS A 152 -11.35 -15.45 -1.01
CA LYS A 152 -12.10 -15.21 -2.26
C LYS A 152 -13.44 -14.54 -1.95
N LEU A 153 -13.95 -13.81 -2.92
CA LEU A 153 -15.27 -13.18 -2.84
C LEU A 153 -16.37 -14.25 -2.77
N LYS A 154 -17.31 -14.07 -1.85
CA LYS A 154 -18.46 -14.96 -1.66
C LYS A 154 -19.76 -14.16 -1.66
N VAL A 155 -20.86 -14.86 -1.90
CA VAL A 155 -22.22 -14.31 -1.69
C VAL A 155 -22.37 -13.87 -0.24
N GLY A 156 -22.86 -12.64 -0.04
CA GLY A 156 -22.98 -12.01 1.28
C GLY A 156 -21.80 -11.13 1.69
N ASP A 157 -20.69 -11.14 0.96
CA ASP A 157 -19.57 -10.21 1.20
C ASP A 157 -19.97 -8.80 0.77
N LYS A 158 -19.47 -7.80 1.50
CA LYS A 158 -19.76 -6.40 1.25
C LYS A 158 -18.69 -5.78 0.37
N MET A 159 -19.14 -5.14 -0.71
CA MET A 159 -18.32 -4.37 -1.62
C MET A 159 -18.77 -2.92 -1.69
N ALA A 160 -17.87 -2.03 -2.05
CA ALA A 160 -18.17 -0.62 -2.25
C ALA A 160 -17.28 0.00 -3.31
N GLY A 161 -17.77 1.03 -3.97
CA GLY A 161 -16.95 1.94 -4.76
C GLY A 161 -16.40 3.06 -3.89
N ARG A 162 -15.89 4.12 -4.54
CA ARG A 162 -15.32 5.32 -3.88
C ARG A 162 -16.33 6.46 -3.65
N HIS A 163 -17.59 6.26 -4.02
CA HIS A 163 -18.64 7.30 -4.04
C HIS A 163 -19.77 7.03 -3.04
N GLY A 164 -19.52 6.28 -1.98
CA GLY A 164 -20.55 5.89 -1.03
C GLY A 164 -21.53 4.82 -1.54
N ASN A 165 -21.26 4.25 -2.69
CA ASN A 165 -22.01 3.18 -3.31
C ASN A 165 -21.59 1.83 -2.72
N LYS A 166 -22.27 1.42 -1.67
CA LYS A 166 -22.06 0.15 -0.97
C LYS A 166 -23.12 -0.87 -1.40
N GLY A 167 -22.71 -2.13 -1.48
CA GLY A 167 -23.62 -3.23 -1.80
C GLY A 167 -23.13 -4.55 -1.23
N ILE A 168 -23.95 -5.56 -1.36
CA ILE A 168 -23.66 -6.92 -0.94
C ILE A 168 -23.73 -7.82 -2.17
N VAL A 169 -22.79 -8.75 -2.29
CA VAL A 169 -22.76 -9.72 -3.37
C VAL A 169 -23.98 -10.64 -3.22
N ALA A 170 -24.92 -10.53 -4.16
CA ALA A 170 -26.12 -11.33 -4.15
C ALA A 170 -25.94 -12.68 -4.85
N ARG A 171 -25.15 -12.71 -5.91
CA ARG A 171 -24.94 -13.89 -6.74
C ARG A 171 -23.53 -13.90 -7.34
N VAL A 172 -22.95 -15.05 -7.46
CA VAL A 172 -21.72 -15.30 -8.23
C VAL A 172 -22.12 -16.19 -9.40
N VAL A 173 -21.84 -15.74 -10.61
CA VAL A 173 -22.24 -16.36 -11.86
C VAL A 173 -20.99 -16.78 -12.61
N ARG A 174 -21.05 -17.77 -13.48
CA ARG A 174 -19.96 -18.17 -14.37
C ARG A 174 -19.77 -17.11 -15.45
N ASP A 175 -18.56 -17.02 -15.98
CA ASP A 175 -18.22 -16.05 -17.02
C ASP A 175 -19.09 -16.25 -18.28
N GLU A 176 -19.46 -17.49 -18.60
CA GLU A 176 -20.29 -17.83 -19.75
C GLU A 176 -21.73 -17.29 -19.65
N ASP A 177 -22.24 -17.15 -18.43
CA ASP A 177 -23.59 -16.66 -18.15
C ASP A 177 -23.64 -15.14 -17.88
N MET A 178 -22.50 -14.48 -17.89
CA MET A 178 -22.41 -13.03 -17.68
C MET A 178 -22.70 -12.27 -18.97
N PRO A 179 -23.31 -11.06 -18.88
CA PRO A 179 -23.49 -10.21 -20.04
C PRO A 179 -22.16 -9.84 -20.69
N PHE A 180 -22.16 -9.68 -21.99
CA PHE A 180 -20.98 -9.33 -22.76
C PHE A 180 -21.25 -8.23 -23.80
N LEU A 181 -20.21 -7.52 -24.18
CA LEU A 181 -20.22 -6.51 -25.22
C LEU A 181 -20.19 -7.15 -26.62
N GLU A 182 -20.48 -6.37 -27.65
CA GLU A 182 -20.45 -6.81 -29.06
C GLU A 182 -19.05 -7.33 -29.50
N ASP A 183 -18.00 -6.82 -28.87
CA ASP A 183 -16.61 -7.27 -29.08
C ASP A 183 -16.26 -8.58 -28.36
N GLY A 184 -17.21 -9.17 -27.61
CA GLY A 184 -17.01 -10.38 -26.81
C GLY A 184 -16.40 -10.13 -25.42
N THR A 185 -16.19 -8.89 -25.01
CA THR A 185 -15.68 -8.56 -23.67
C THR A 185 -16.77 -8.83 -22.62
N ILE A 186 -16.46 -9.71 -21.67
CA ILE A 186 -17.37 -10.10 -20.59
C ILE A 186 -17.39 -9.03 -19.50
N VAL A 187 -18.55 -8.78 -18.92
CA VAL A 187 -18.75 -7.86 -17.79
C VAL A 187 -18.40 -8.58 -16.48
N ASP A 188 -17.49 -8.03 -15.69
CA ASP A 188 -17.03 -8.63 -14.43
C ASP A 188 -18.05 -8.46 -13.29
N ILE A 189 -18.87 -7.40 -13.31
CA ILE A 189 -19.83 -7.07 -12.25
C ILE A 189 -21.06 -6.38 -12.82
N CYS A 190 -22.25 -6.80 -12.36
CA CYS A 190 -23.50 -6.13 -12.62
C CYS A 190 -23.98 -5.43 -11.35
N LEU A 191 -24.19 -4.12 -11.43
CA LEU A 191 -24.65 -3.29 -10.31
C LEU A 191 -26.10 -2.89 -10.49
N ASN A 192 -26.87 -2.90 -9.38
CA ASN A 192 -28.23 -2.45 -9.40
C ASN A 192 -28.33 -0.92 -9.59
N PRO A 193 -28.96 -0.42 -10.66
CA PRO A 193 -29.06 1.02 -10.94
C PRO A 193 -29.95 1.77 -9.93
N LEU A 194 -30.85 1.11 -9.22
CA LEU A 194 -31.72 1.75 -8.23
C LEU A 194 -30.96 2.39 -7.05
N GLY A 195 -29.70 1.98 -6.82
CA GLY A 195 -28.83 2.57 -5.82
C GLY A 195 -28.27 3.96 -6.18
N VAL A 196 -28.49 4.45 -7.39
CA VAL A 196 -27.92 5.71 -7.89
C VAL A 196 -28.86 6.91 -7.77
N PRO A 197 -30.12 6.88 -8.29
CA PRO A 197 -30.96 8.06 -8.39
C PRO A 197 -31.29 8.70 -7.04
N SER A 198 -31.70 7.90 -6.06
CA SER A 198 -32.11 8.39 -4.74
C SER A 198 -30.92 8.94 -3.92
N ARG A 199 -29.71 8.49 -4.20
CA ARG A 199 -28.50 8.88 -3.47
C ARG A 199 -27.71 9.98 -4.14
N MET A 200 -28.02 10.31 -5.38
CA MET A 200 -27.44 11.41 -6.16
C MET A 200 -25.88 11.39 -6.23
N ASN A 201 -25.27 10.22 -6.08
CA ASN A 201 -23.81 10.05 -6.18
C ASN A 201 -23.38 9.85 -7.64
N LEU A 202 -23.55 10.88 -8.47
CA LEU A 202 -23.29 10.81 -9.91
C LEU A 202 -21.81 10.60 -10.27
N GLY A 203 -20.90 10.87 -9.35
CA GLY A 203 -19.46 10.67 -9.54
C GLY A 203 -19.11 9.23 -9.93
N GLN A 204 -19.88 8.23 -9.47
CA GLN A 204 -19.66 6.84 -9.86
C GLN A 204 -19.93 6.59 -11.36
N ILE A 205 -20.89 7.30 -11.96
CA ILE A 205 -21.19 7.22 -13.40
C ILE A 205 -20.06 7.86 -14.20
N TYR A 206 -19.61 9.04 -13.78
CA TYR A 206 -18.50 9.73 -14.43
C TYR A 206 -17.20 8.93 -14.34
N GLU A 207 -16.92 8.31 -13.18
CA GLU A 207 -15.79 7.41 -13.01
C GLU A 207 -15.88 6.22 -13.97
N THR A 208 -17.05 5.61 -14.07
CA THR A 208 -17.26 4.43 -14.93
C THR A 208 -17.02 4.76 -16.40
N VAL A 209 -17.54 5.87 -16.89
CA VAL A 209 -17.39 6.30 -18.28
C VAL A 209 -15.96 6.70 -18.59
N LEU A 210 -15.35 7.51 -17.73
CA LEU A 210 -13.95 7.91 -17.89
C LEU A 210 -12.98 6.73 -17.75
N GLY A 211 -13.31 5.77 -16.87
CA GLY A 211 -12.56 4.54 -16.72
C GLY A 211 -12.57 3.67 -17.98
N TRP A 212 -13.71 3.62 -18.69
CA TRP A 212 -13.79 2.94 -19.98
C TRP A 212 -12.91 3.63 -21.03
N ALA A 213 -13.01 4.94 -21.14
CA ALA A 213 -12.12 5.70 -22.03
C ALA A 213 -10.65 5.49 -21.70
N GLY A 214 -10.29 5.42 -20.41
CA GLY A 214 -8.93 5.12 -19.97
C GLY A 214 -8.45 3.71 -20.36
N LYS A 215 -9.32 2.72 -20.30
CA LYS A 215 -9.02 1.35 -20.73
C LYS A 215 -8.72 1.29 -22.23
N GLU A 216 -9.56 1.92 -23.06
CA GLU A 216 -9.38 1.94 -24.52
C GLU A 216 -8.13 2.73 -24.95
N LEU A 217 -7.85 3.86 -24.30
CA LEU A 217 -6.68 4.69 -24.60
C LEU A 217 -5.39 4.24 -23.91
N GLY A 218 -5.44 3.24 -23.02
CA GLY A 218 -4.30 2.79 -22.23
C GLY A 218 -3.83 3.83 -21.19
N LEU A 219 -4.71 4.75 -20.78
CA LEU A 219 -4.40 5.84 -19.85
C LEU A 219 -4.93 5.54 -18.43
N LYS A 220 -4.26 6.10 -17.43
CA LYS A 220 -4.72 6.13 -16.04
C LYS A 220 -5.02 7.56 -15.63
N PHE A 221 -6.24 7.81 -15.15
CA PHE A 221 -6.68 9.13 -14.70
C PHE A 221 -6.50 9.25 -13.19
N ALA A 222 -5.91 10.37 -12.75
CA ALA A 222 -5.85 10.78 -11.36
C ALA A 222 -6.67 12.06 -11.21
N THR A 223 -7.73 12.00 -10.40
CA THR A 223 -8.67 13.10 -10.18
C THR A 223 -8.74 13.43 -8.69
N PRO A 224 -7.88 14.33 -8.17
CA PRO A 224 -7.97 14.81 -6.79
C PRO A 224 -9.34 15.44 -6.49
N ILE A 225 -9.74 15.47 -5.22
CA ILE A 225 -11.09 15.91 -4.78
C ILE A 225 -11.43 17.32 -5.28
N PHE A 226 -10.46 18.23 -5.24
CA PHE A 226 -10.67 19.65 -5.63
C PHE A 226 -10.15 19.99 -7.04
N ASP A 227 -9.59 19.03 -7.74
CA ASP A 227 -9.10 19.15 -9.12
C ASP A 227 -9.59 17.93 -9.94
N GLY A 228 -10.90 17.79 -9.98
CA GLY A 228 -11.57 16.70 -10.70
C GLY A 228 -11.71 16.97 -12.18
N ALA A 229 -12.08 15.94 -12.94
CA ALA A 229 -12.37 16.07 -14.36
C ALA A 229 -13.69 16.81 -14.57
N SER A 230 -13.69 17.82 -15.45
CA SER A 230 -14.91 18.48 -15.90
C SER A 230 -15.69 17.60 -16.88
N LEU A 231 -16.99 17.88 -17.06
CA LEU A 231 -17.82 17.16 -18.01
C LEU A 231 -17.29 17.26 -19.45
N ASP A 232 -16.75 18.42 -19.81
CA ASP A 232 -16.17 18.65 -21.14
C ASP A 232 -14.93 17.80 -21.37
N GLN A 233 -14.07 17.68 -20.37
CA GLN A 233 -12.89 16.80 -20.42
C GLN A 233 -13.30 15.32 -20.57
N ILE A 234 -14.31 14.87 -19.81
CA ILE A 234 -14.84 13.50 -19.93
C ILE A 234 -15.34 13.26 -21.35
N ASN A 235 -16.13 14.19 -21.91
CA ASN A 235 -16.64 14.10 -23.28
C ASN A 235 -15.51 14.09 -24.34
N GLU A 236 -14.45 14.84 -24.12
CA GLU A 236 -13.29 14.85 -25.00
C GLU A 236 -12.58 13.48 -25.02
N TYR A 237 -12.35 12.89 -23.83
CA TYR A 237 -11.70 11.59 -23.75
C TYR A 237 -12.59 10.46 -24.27
N THR A 238 -13.89 10.50 -24.04
CA THR A 238 -14.82 9.51 -24.63
C THR A 238 -14.87 9.61 -26.15
N ALA A 239 -14.85 10.81 -26.70
CA ALA A 239 -14.78 11.01 -28.15
C ALA A 239 -13.46 10.49 -28.74
N LYS A 240 -12.32 10.74 -28.07
CA LYS A 240 -11.00 10.20 -28.48
C LYS A 240 -10.97 8.67 -28.44
N ALA A 241 -11.66 8.06 -27.50
CA ALA A 241 -11.74 6.62 -27.35
C ALA A 241 -12.78 5.96 -28.28
N GLY A 242 -13.57 6.75 -29.02
CA GLY A 242 -14.64 6.23 -29.88
C GLY A 242 -15.86 5.67 -29.12
N ILE A 243 -16.02 6.03 -27.85
CA ILE A 243 -17.09 5.55 -26.98
C ILE A 243 -18.28 6.51 -27.04
N PRO A 244 -19.53 6.02 -26.97
CA PRO A 244 -20.69 6.89 -26.89
C PRO A 244 -20.59 7.86 -25.70
N ARG A 245 -20.93 9.14 -25.94
CA ARG A 245 -20.86 10.20 -24.91
C ARG A 245 -21.66 9.87 -23.64
N SER A 246 -22.75 9.12 -23.78
CA SER A 246 -23.58 8.67 -22.65
C SER A 246 -22.98 7.48 -21.88
N GLY A 247 -21.93 6.85 -22.38
CA GLY A 247 -21.38 5.59 -21.83
C GLY A 247 -22.34 4.41 -21.93
N ARG A 248 -23.40 4.50 -22.73
CA ARG A 248 -24.39 3.45 -22.90
C ARG A 248 -24.11 2.64 -24.16
N THR A 249 -24.15 1.34 -24.00
CA THR A 249 -24.00 0.40 -25.12
C THR A 249 -24.98 -0.76 -24.97
N TYR A 250 -25.21 -1.48 -26.05
CA TYR A 250 -26.00 -2.70 -25.99
C TYR A 250 -25.14 -3.85 -25.51
N LEU A 251 -25.69 -4.63 -24.60
CA LEU A 251 -25.13 -5.87 -24.12
C LEU A 251 -25.89 -7.06 -24.67
N TYR A 252 -25.26 -8.21 -24.64
CA TYR A 252 -25.84 -9.51 -24.96
C TYR A 252 -25.89 -10.34 -23.70
N ASP A 253 -26.98 -11.09 -23.52
CA ASP A 253 -27.13 -12.02 -22.39
C ASP A 253 -26.24 -13.24 -22.59
N GLY A 254 -25.42 -13.57 -21.60
CA GLY A 254 -24.53 -14.73 -21.69
C GLY A 254 -25.25 -16.08 -21.76
N GLY A 255 -26.46 -16.16 -21.14
CA GLY A 255 -27.23 -17.40 -21.12
C GLY A 255 -27.99 -17.67 -22.42
N THR A 256 -28.59 -16.65 -23.04
CA THR A 256 -29.44 -16.79 -24.25
C THR A 256 -28.71 -16.35 -25.52
N GLY A 257 -27.70 -15.48 -25.41
CA GLY A 257 -27.06 -14.83 -26.54
C GLY A 257 -27.88 -13.72 -27.16
N GLU A 258 -29.06 -13.38 -26.59
CA GLU A 258 -29.91 -12.32 -27.12
C GLU A 258 -29.44 -10.92 -26.72
N LYS A 259 -29.67 -9.97 -27.58
CA LYS A 259 -29.35 -8.56 -27.34
C LYS A 259 -30.34 -7.98 -26.34
N PHE A 260 -29.86 -7.16 -25.40
CA PHE A 260 -30.72 -6.44 -24.47
C PHE A 260 -31.64 -5.44 -25.20
N ASP A 261 -32.87 -5.31 -24.75
CA ASP A 261 -33.84 -4.37 -25.33
C ASP A 261 -33.41 -2.91 -25.17
N GLN A 262 -32.71 -2.59 -24.07
CA GLN A 262 -32.28 -1.26 -23.73
C GLN A 262 -30.76 -1.20 -23.55
N PRO A 263 -30.11 -0.09 -23.99
CA PRO A 263 -28.70 0.08 -23.77
C PRO A 263 -28.40 0.31 -22.28
N ALA A 264 -27.37 -0.36 -21.78
CA ALA A 264 -26.90 -0.23 -20.40
C ALA A 264 -25.63 0.64 -20.32
N THR A 265 -25.42 1.31 -19.19
CA THR A 265 -24.17 2.02 -18.91
C THR A 265 -23.10 0.99 -18.56
N VAL A 266 -22.02 0.98 -19.35
CA VAL A 266 -20.87 0.09 -19.18
C VAL A 266 -19.61 0.91 -19.00
N GLY A 267 -18.63 0.38 -18.30
CA GLY A 267 -17.33 1.02 -18.16
C GLY A 267 -16.48 0.33 -17.10
N VAL A 268 -15.44 1.01 -16.63
CA VAL A 268 -14.51 0.50 -15.64
C VAL A 268 -14.59 1.36 -14.39
N ILE A 269 -14.87 0.73 -13.27
CA ILE A 269 -14.97 1.37 -11.94
C ILE A 269 -14.06 0.67 -10.93
N TYR A 270 -13.55 1.43 -9.98
CA TYR A 270 -12.74 0.90 -8.90
C TYR A 270 -13.62 0.38 -7.76
N MET A 271 -13.56 -0.93 -7.52
CA MET A 271 -14.36 -1.60 -6.50
C MET A 271 -13.48 -2.13 -5.37
N LEU A 272 -13.95 -1.94 -4.13
CA LEU A 272 -13.28 -2.33 -2.90
C LEU A 272 -14.08 -3.44 -2.20
N LYS A 273 -13.40 -4.51 -1.81
CA LYS A 273 -13.95 -5.50 -0.87
C LYS A 273 -13.78 -4.97 0.55
N LEU A 274 -14.86 -4.86 1.30
CA LEU A 274 -14.83 -4.37 2.67
C LEU A 274 -14.54 -5.50 3.67
N GLY A 275 -14.04 -5.16 4.86
CA GLY A 275 -13.77 -6.12 5.94
C GLY A 275 -15.01 -6.79 6.55
N HIS A 276 -16.22 -6.40 6.09
CA HIS A 276 -17.50 -7.01 6.49
C HIS A 276 -17.80 -8.25 5.63
N MET A 277 -17.13 -9.35 5.93
CA MET A 277 -17.28 -10.60 5.18
C MET A 277 -18.27 -11.54 5.88
N ILE A 278 -19.01 -12.31 5.09
CA ILE A 278 -20.05 -13.23 5.61
C ILE A 278 -19.48 -14.27 6.58
N ASP A 279 -18.30 -14.80 6.31
CA ASP A 279 -17.65 -15.81 7.14
C ASP A 279 -17.40 -15.31 8.58
N ASP A 280 -17.19 -14.00 8.77
CA ASP A 280 -16.97 -13.39 10.07
C ASP A 280 -18.29 -13.11 10.83
N LYS A 281 -19.41 -13.03 10.11
CA LYS A 281 -20.72 -12.69 10.67
C LYS A 281 -21.62 -13.89 10.89
N MET A 282 -21.40 -14.97 10.14
CA MET A 282 -22.19 -16.18 10.28
C MET A 282 -21.99 -16.77 11.68
N HIS A 283 -23.10 -17.02 12.38
CA HIS A 283 -23.10 -17.55 13.70
C HIS A 283 -24.33 -18.41 13.95
N ALA A 284 -24.15 -19.55 14.61
CA ALA A 284 -25.21 -20.45 15.04
C ALA A 284 -24.84 -21.04 16.40
N ARG A 285 -25.84 -21.40 17.16
CA ARG A 285 -25.69 -22.03 18.47
C ARG A 285 -26.75 -23.11 18.67
N SER A 286 -26.36 -24.25 19.22
CA SER A 286 -27.27 -25.25 19.79
C SER A 286 -27.14 -25.25 21.32
N ILE A 287 -25.98 -25.62 21.85
CA ILE A 287 -25.63 -25.62 23.27
C ILE A 287 -24.36 -24.78 23.42
N GLY A 288 -24.26 -24.00 24.48
CA GLY A 288 -23.10 -23.13 24.71
C GLY A 288 -23.06 -22.58 26.14
N PRO A 289 -22.17 -21.62 26.41
CA PRO A 289 -21.98 -21.05 27.75
C PRO A 289 -23.19 -20.25 28.24
N TYR A 290 -23.41 -20.27 29.53
CA TYR A 290 -24.48 -19.54 30.21
C TYR A 290 -23.88 -18.51 31.17
N SER A 291 -24.61 -17.45 31.48
CA SER A 291 -24.25 -16.46 32.48
C SER A 291 -24.24 -17.12 33.86
N LEU A 292 -23.24 -16.76 34.69
CA LEU A 292 -23.13 -17.30 36.06
C LEU A 292 -24.28 -16.84 36.97
N ILE A 293 -24.78 -15.62 36.81
CA ILE A 293 -25.80 -15.02 37.66
C ILE A 293 -27.20 -15.41 37.22
N THR A 294 -27.51 -15.16 35.94
CA THR A 294 -28.88 -15.31 35.42
C THR A 294 -29.15 -16.70 34.85
N GLN A 295 -28.11 -17.53 34.66
CA GLN A 295 -28.21 -18.84 33.99
C GLN A 295 -28.84 -18.78 32.60
N GLN A 296 -28.77 -17.63 31.95
CA GLN A 296 -29.24 -17.41 30.58
C GLN A 296 -28.11 -17.57 29.60
N PRO A 297 -28.37 -17.96 28.34
CA PRO A 297 -27.37 -17.98 27.28
C PRO A 297 -26.67 -16.62 27.13
N LEU A 298 -25.34 -16.64 26.96
CA LEU A 298 -24.59 -15.43 26.67
C LEU A 298 -25.00 -14.85 25.32
N GLY A 299 -24.76 -13.56 25.10
CA GLY A 299 -24.97 -12.86 23.83
C GLY A 299 -23.69 -12.70 23.01
N GLY A 300 -23.82 -12.63 21.70
CA GLY A 300 -22.72 -12.31 20.77
C GLY A 300 -21.94 -13.53 20.26
N LYS A 301 -21.41 -13.40 19.04
CA LYS A 301 -20.63 -14.44 18.38
C LYS A 301 -19.33 -14.80 19.10
N ALA A 302 -18.63 -13.79 19.65
CA ALA A 302 -17.35 -13.99 20.33
C ALA A 302 -17.44 -14.89 21.57
N GLN A 303 -18.60 -14.89 22.23
CA GLN A 303 -18.87 -15.67 23.44
C GLN A 303 -19.65 -16.96 23.13
N PHE A 304 -19.77 -17.31 21.87
CA PHE A 304 -20.63 -18.42 21.43
C PHE A 304 -22.05 -18.32 22.01
N GLY A 305 -22.59 -17.09 21.97
CA GLY A 305 -23.89 -16.77 22.53
C GLY A 305 -25.05 -17.08 21.59
N GLY A 306 -26.26 -17.03 22.13
CA GLY A 306 -27.50 -17.21 21.39
C GLY A 306 -28.13 -15.90 20.95
N GLN A 307 -29.12 -15.96 20.06
CA GLN A 307 -29.94 -14.82 19.68
C GLN A 307 -31.01 -14.58 20.77
N ARG A 308 -31.18 -13.32 21.13
CA ARG A 308 -32.26 -12.94 22.05
C ARG A 308 -33.58 -12.95 21.33
N PHE A 309 -34.52 -13.73 21.81
CA PHE A 309 -35.91 -13.66 21.43
C PHE A 309 -36.63 -12.73 22.40
N GLY A 310 -36.78 -11.47 22.04
CA GLY A 310 -37.30 -10.43 22.91
C GLY A 310 -38.82 -10.39 22.92
N GLU A 311 -39.41 -9.48 23.69
CA GLU A 311 -40.84 -9.28 23.84
C GLU A 311 -41.51 -8.93 22.49
N MET A 312 -40.87 -8.10 21.67
CA MET A 312 -41.38 -7.72 20.36
C MET A 312 -41.45 -8.90 19.38
N GLU A 313 -40.50 -9.81 19.42
CA GLU A 313 -40.47 -11.03 18.62
C GLU A 313 -41.55 -12.00 19.03
N VAL A 314 -41.88 -12.03 20.33
CA VAL A 314 -43.04 -12.79 20.84
C VAL A 314 -44.34 -12.25 20.26
N TRP A 315 -44.53 -10.91 20.27
CA TRP A 315 -45.71 -10.27 19.68
C TRP A 315 -45.87 -10.57 18.18
N ALA A 316 -44.74 -10.64 17.47
CA ALA A 316 -44.77 -11.00 16.05
C ALA A 316 -45.33 -12.44 15.83
N LEU A 317 -44.92 -13.41 16.68
CA LEU A 317 -45.44 -14.77 16.61
C LEU A 317 -46.92 -14.83 17.01
N GLU A 318 -47.32 -14.11 18.05
CA GLU A 318 -48.72 -13.98 18.45
C GLU A 318 -49.58 -13.39 17.31
N GLY A 319 -49.06 -12.39 16.61
CA GLY A 319 -49.73 -11.77 15.43
C GLY A 319 -49.96 -12.76 14.27
N PHE A 320 -49.12 -13.80 14.15
CA PHE A 320 -49.32 -14.90 13.21
C PHE A 320 -50.17 -16.07 13.79
N GLY A 321 -50.61 -15.96 15.01
CA GLY A 321 -51.37 -17.03 15.67
C GLY A 321 -50.51 -18.23 16.06
N ALA A 322 -49.22 -18.11 16.07
CA ALA A 322 -48.26 -19.14 16.49
C ALA A 322 -48.14 -19.15 18.02
N ALA A 323 -49.08 -19.75 18.70
CA ALA A 323 -49.16 -19.74 20.17
C ALA A 323 -48.40 -20.86 20.85
N ASN A 324 -47.95 -21.87 20.16
CA ASN A 324 -47.21 -23.04 20.68
C ASN A 324 -45.83 -23.14 20.05
#